data_acb5b47f27d65c1a81ab533d8d6e7f44
#
_entry.id   acb5b47f27d65c1a81ab533d8d6e7f44
#
_cell.length_a   1.000
_cell.length_b   1.000
_cell.length_c   1.000
_cell.angle_alpha   90.00
_cell.angle_beta   90.00
_cell.angle_gamma   90.00
#
_symmetry.space_group_name_H-M   'P 1'
#
loop_
_entity.id
_entity.type
_entity.pdbx_description
1 polymer ?
#
loop_
_entity_poly.entity_id
_entity_poly.type
_entity_poly.pdbx_seq_one_letter_code
_entity_poly.pdbx_strand_id
1 'polypeptide(L)' 'MKRDLDNLYVAQEGNKVIVFGTNLKDFIISLSSVVPNLKPYMFYYRAFKKTEYMEHLHTNGKTIYLQKVL' A
#
# COMPACT_ATOMS: atom_id res chain seq x y z
N MET A 1 7.12 1.72 25.95
CA MET A 1 6.80 1.90 25.20
C MET A 1 6.19 1.44 24.35
N LYS A 2 5.87 1.32 24.00
CA LYS A 2 5.16 0.93 23.25
C LYS A 2 5.54 0.55 22.04
N ARG A 3 5.08 -0.30 21.56
CA ARG A 3 5.43 -0.67 20.41
C ARG A 3 5.08 0.27 19.48
N ASP A 4 5.75 0.41 18.62
CA ASP A 4 5.59 1.45 17.77
C ASP A 4 5.05 1.08 16.46
N LEU A 5 5.02 -0.19 16.11
CA LEU A 5 4.61 -0.63 14.82
C LEU A 5 3.21 -1.21 14.91
N ASP A 6 2.21 -0.33 14.95
CA ASP A 6 0.82 -0.75 14.99
C ASP A 6 0.36 -1.29 13.65
N ASN A 7 0.90 -0.74 12.56
CA ASN A 7 0.51 -1.13 11.21
C ASN A 7 1.72 -1.25 10.34
N LEU A 8 1.64 -2.15 9.39
CA LEU A 8 2.66 -2.26 8.35
C LEU A 8 1.95 -2.48 7.03
N TYR A 9 2.19 -1.59 6.08
CA TYR A 9 1.60 -1.67 4.75
C TYR A 9 2.70 -2.03 3.77
N VAL A 10 2.40 -2.94 2.86
CA VAL A 10 3.37 -3.46 1.91
C VAL A 10 2.77 -3.45 0.51
N ALA A 11 3.53 -3.03 -0.47
CA ALA A 11 3.16 -3.13 -1.88
C ALA A 11 4.14 -4.08 -2.56
N GLN A 12 3.60 -5.07 -3.25
CA GLN A 12 4.40 -6.07 -3.94
C GLN A 12 4.06 -6.12 -5.42
N GLU A 13 5.06 -6.28 -6.25
CA GLU A 13 4.88 -6.51 -7.67
C GLU A 13 5.51 -7.86 -7.97
N GLY A 14 4.68 -8.83 -8.33
CA GLY A 14 5.14 -10.21 -8.42
C GLY A 14 5.42 -10.70 -7.01
N ASN A 15 6.62 -11.20 -6.79
CA ASN A 15 7.02 -11.64 -5.45
C ASN A 15 8.07 -10.70 -4.86
N LYS A 16 8.08 -9.44 -5.30
CA LYS A 16 9.06 -8.47 -4.86
C LYS A 16 8.36 -7.30 -4.18
N VAL A 17 8.80 -6.97 -2.97
CA VAL A 17 8.29 -5.80 -2.26
C VAL A 17 8.90 -4.55 -2.89
N ILE A 18 8.06 -3.63 -3.33
CA ILE A 18 8.53 -2.39 -3.95
C ILE A 18 8.41 -1.18 -3.03
N VAL A 19 7.47 -1.22 -2.07
CA VAL A 19 7.27 -0.12 -1.13
C VAL A 19 6.71 -0.70 0.16
N PHE A 20 7.09 -0.10 1.29
CA PHE A 20 6.44 -0.42 2.55
C PHE A 20 6.36 0.85 3.40
N GLY A 21 5.48 0.85 4.39
CA GLY A 21 5.33 1.99 5.29
C GLY A 21 4.66 1.57 6.58
N THR A 22 4.93 2.33 7.64
CA THR A 22 4.38 2.04 8.95
C THR A 22 3.09 2.79 9.23
N ASN A 23 2.71 3.70 8.34
CA ASN A 23 1.39 4.31 8.39
C ASN A 23 0.92 4.49 6.96
N LEU A 24 -0.40 4.58 6.81
CA LEU A 24 -0.99 4.56 5.48
C LEU A 24 -0.62 5.79 4.66
N LYS A 25 -0.58 6.96 5.29
CA LYS A 25 -0.30 8.18 4.54
C LYS A 25 1.09 8.14 3.92
N ASP A 26 2.10 7.79 4.69
CA ASP A 26 3.45 7.70 4.18
C ASP A 26 3.59 6.60 3.15
N PHE A 27 2.89 5.47 3.38
CA PHE A 27 2.89 4.37 2.44
C PHE A 27 2.36 4.82 1.08
N ILE A 28 1.25 5.53 1.05
CA ILE A 28 0.65 5.99 -0.21
C ILE A 28 1.52 7.04 -0.88
N ILE A 29 2.13 7.94 -0.11
CA ILE A 29 3.03 8.93 -0.66
C ILE A 29 4.24 8.25 -1.34
N SER A 30 4.82 7.27 -0.66
CA SER A 30 5.95 6.54 -1.21
C SER A 30 5.55 5.74 -2.44
N LEU A 31 4.37 5.11 -2.39
CA LEU A 31 3.89 4.32 -3.51
C LEU A 31 3.61 5.19 -4.73
N SER A 32 3.11 6.40 -4.51
CA SER A 32 2.80 7.29 -5.62
C SER A 32 4.03 7.75 -6.39
N SER A 33 5.21 7.62 -5.79
CA SER A 33 6.44 7.97 -6.48
C SER A 33 6.89 6.90 -7.47
N VAL A 34 6.34 5.69 -7.37
CA VAL A 34 6.68 4.61 -8.28
C VAL A 34 5.48 4.12 -9.08
N VAL A 35 4.27 4.43 -8.63
CA VAL A 35 3.05 4.02 -9.32
C VAL A 35 2.22 5.28 -9.59
N PRO A 36 2.18 5.75 -10.84
CA PRO A 36 1.63 7.09 -11.13
C PRO A 36 0.11 7.19 -11.14
N ASN A 37 -0.61 6.09 -11.25
CA ASN A 37 -2.06 6.14 -11.43
C ASN A 37 -2.83 5.69 -10.19
N LEU A 38 -2.33 6.04 -9.01
CA LEU A 38 -3.01 5.71 -7.77
C LEU A 38 -4.27 6.56 -7.58
N LYS A 39 -5.19 6.02 -6.82
CA LYS A 39 -6.37 6.76 -6.39
C LYS A 39 -6.02 7.66 -5.22
N PRO A 40 -6.91 8.59 -4.84
CA PRO A 40 -6.63 9.46 -3.70
C PRO A 40 -6.44 8.67 -2.40
N TYR A 41 -5.71 9.27 -1.48
CA TYR A 41 -5.44 8.66 -0.18
C TYR A 41 -6.69 8.16 0.52
N MET A 42 -7.78 8.94 0.49
CA MET A 42 -9.01 8.56 1.19
C MET A 42 -9.62 7.28 0.66
N PHE A 43 -9.39 6.98 -0.63
CA PHE A 43 -9.86 5.72 -1.19
C PHE A 43 -9.22 4.54 -0.44
N TYR A 44 -7.91 4.61 -0.24
CA TYR A 44 -7.18 3.52 0.43
C TYR A 44 -7.47 3.48 1.92
N TYR A 45 -7.66 4.65 2.53
CA TYR A 45 -8.01 4.73 3.92
C TYR A 45 -9.32 3.98 4.19
N ARG A 46 -10.32 4.22 3.36
CA ARG A 46 -11.61 3.54 3.51
C ARG A 46 -11.51 2.06 3.17
N ALA A 47 -10.77 1.73 2.14
CA ALA A 47 -10.64 0.34 1.70
C ALA A 47 -9.95 -0.51 2.75
N PHE A 48 -8.89 0.01 3.37
CA PHE A 48 -8.18 -0.75 4.39
C PHE A 48 -8.93 -0.88 5.70
N LYS A 49 -10.04 -0.18 5.86
CA LYS A 49 -10.93 -0.42 6.99
C LYS A 49 -11.79 -1.66 6.77
N LYS A 50 -11.96 -2.06 5.52
CA LYS A 50 -12.82 -3.21 5.17
C LYS A 50 -12.02 -4.43 4.80
N THR A 51 -10.82 -4.27 4.30
CA THR A 51 -10.01 -5.39 3.86
C THR A 51 -8.56 -5.11 4.18
N GLU A 52 -7.77 -6.17 4.28
CA GLU A 52 -6.33 -6.05 4.52
C GLU A 52 -5.54 -6.26 3.25
N TYR A 53 -6.21 -6.43 2.12
CA TYR A 53 -5.57 -6.80 0.87
C TYR A 53 -6.33 -6.20 -0.30
N MET A 54 -5.60 -5.66 -1.26
CA MET A 54 -6.24 -5.20 -2.49
C MET A 54 -5.21 -5.22 -3.62
N GLU A 55 -5.72 -5.12 -4.85
CA GLU A 55 -4.90 -5.15 -6.04
C GLU A 55 -5.01 -3.84 -6.78
N HIS A 56 -3.95 -3.49 -7.49
CA HIS A 56 -3.91 -2.30 -8.32
C HIS A 56 -3.16 -2.64 -9.61
N LEU A 57 -3.77 -2.34 -10.74
CA LEU A 57 -3.13 -2.58 -12.03
C LEU A 57 -2.20 -1.42 -12.35
N HIS A 58 -0.92 -1.72 -12.42
CA HIS A 58 0.10 -0.74 -12.78
C HIS A 58 0.03 -0.46 -14.28
N THR A 59 0.43 0.74 -14.68
CA THR A 59 0.41 1.12 -16.09
C THR A 59 1.31 0.25 -16.95
N ASN A 60 2.28 -0.45 -16.36
CA ASN A 60 3.15 -1.36 -17.11
C ASN A 60 2.51 -2.72 -17.34
N GLY A 61 1.25 -2.90 -16.97
CA GLY A 61 0.53 -4.15 -17.18
C GLY A 61 0.67 -5.16 -16.08
N LYS A 62 1.46 -4.87 -15.06
CA LYS A 62 1.63 -5.80 -13.93
C LYS A 62 0.68 -5.42 -12.79
N THR A 63 0.33 -6.40 -11.98
CA THR A 63 -0.55 -6.17 -10.84
C THR A 63 0.29 -5.93 -9.60
N ILE A 64 -0.06 -4.89 -8.86
CA ILE A 64 0.58 -4.57 -7.59
C ILE A 64 -0.37 -4.94 -6.48
N TYR A 65 0.11 -5.69 -5.51
CA TYR A 65 -0.68 -6.15 -4.37
C TYR A 65 -0.39 -5.27 -3.17
N LEU A 66 -1.42 -4.64 -2.64
CA LEU A 66 -1.31 -3.78 -1.47
C LEU A 66 -1.85 -4.53 -0.28
N GLN A 67 -1.07 -4.62 0.77
CA GLN A 67 -1.44 -5.45 1.91
C GLN A 67 -1.12 -4.76 3.23
N LYS A 68 -2.05 -4.85 4.16
CA LYS A 68 -1.83 -4.43 5.53
C LYS A 68 -1.46 -5.68 6.31
N VAL A 69 -0.22 -5.71 6.83
CA VAL A 69 0.34 -6.93 7.41
C VAL A 69 0.20 -6.98 8.92
N LEU A 70 0.07 -5.82 9.55
CA LEU A 70 -0.08 -5.74 11.00
C LEU A 70 -1.32 -4.97 11.36
#